data_dd6694ac50454133277c1206eab5984e
#
_entry.id   dd6694ac50454133277c1206eab5984e
#
_cell.length_a   1.000
_cell.length_b   1.000
_cell.length_c   1.000
_cell.angle_alpha   90.00
_cell.angle_beta   90.00
_cell.angle_gamma   90.00
#
_symmetry.space_group_name_H-M   'P 1'
#
loop_
_entity.id
_entity.type
_entity.pdbx_description
1 polymer ?
#
loop_
_entity_poly.entity_id
_entity_poly.type
_entity_poly.pdbx_seq_one_letter_code
_entity_poly.pdbx_strand_id
1 'polypeptide(L)'
;MSFEIKACAALSELERAEILTLQNEVYSAENLKNTVWLQTESHFDRTVPCFYLGRENGVLTAFLSLFLPTQEKAEVTAFTKQSARNRGQFTALLHAAAKEMQVYGVPDFLFDLEPQSETGKAYLKKHFPNAVHSHTEYRMTREPAAFPLPENVTAKRVTGETLADYLSVSLRKYKNFEAAKEMLLAENRTAYVLYVNGEPIGVFDLAGEKTDETLSLCGVAVKAGERGRGYGKLLMRAALTEAKNAGKGIELDVDFENPPALNLYRSFGFAPTFEVEYWCVPVHDCL
;
A
#
# COMPACT_ATOMS: atom_id res chain seq x y z
N MET A 1 20.04 17.56 24.34
CA MET A 1 19.87 16.58 23.25
C MET A 1 19.08 17.29 22.17
N SER A 2 19.61 17.40 20.94
CA SER A 2 18.84 18.01 19.85
C SER A 2 18.05 16.90 19.14
N PHE A 3 16.74 17.12 18.99
CA PHE A 3 15.89 16.31 18.15
C PHE A 3 15.55 17.14 16.91
N GLU A 4 15.84 16.57 15.73
CA GLU A 4 15.67 17.25 14.46
C GLU A 4 14.73 16.45 13.57
N ILE A 5 13.88 17.15 12.81
CA ILE A 5 12.95 16.54 11.87
C ILE A 5 13.35 16.95 10.45
N LYS A 6 13.54 15.96 9.58
CA LYS A 6 13.63 16.16 8.13
C LYS A 6 12.32 15.70 7.51
N ALA A 7 11.62 16.59 6.81
CA ALA A 7 10.48 16.26 5.96
C ALA A 7 10.93 16.24 4.48
N CYS A 8 10.57 15.22 3.71
CA CYS A 8 10.93 15.12 2.30
C CYS A 8 9.93 14.27 1.50
N ALA A 9 9.91 14.51 0.19
CA ALA A 9 9.09 13.75 -0.76
C ALA A 9 9.83 12.54 -1.36
N ALA A 10 11.16 12.47 -1.20
CA ALA A 10 11.99 11.39 -1.69
C ALA A 10 13.10 11.05 -0.69
N LEU A 11 13.48 9.79 -0.66
CA LEU A 11 14.52 9.25 0.22
C LEU A 11 15.76 8.89 -0.57
N SER A 12 16.94 9.16 -0.02
CA SER A 12 18.19 8.58 -0.50
C SER A 12 18.27 7.09 -0.14
N GLU A 13 19.16 6.35 -0.82
CA GLU A 13 19.41 4.92 -0.53
C GLU A 13 19.86 4.71 0.92
N LEU A 14 20.69 5.62 1.45
CA LEU A 14 21.13 5.56 2.83
C LEU A 14 19.94 5.71 3.81
N GLU A 15 19.05 6.67 3.57
CA GLU A 15 17.87 6.89 4.41
C GLU A 15 16.91 5.72 4.36
N ARG A 16 16.71 5.11 3.18
CA ARG A 16 15.93 3.87 3.04
C ARG A 16 16.51 2.75 3.90
N ALA A 17 17.82 2.53 3.85
CA ALA A 17 18.50 1.52 4.65
C ALA A 17 18.38 1.77 6.16
N GLU A 18 18.51 3.04 6.61
CA GLU A 18 18.31 3.42 8.01
C GLU A 18 16.87 3.19 8.48
N ILE A 19 15.88 3.56 7.66
CA ILE A 19 14.45 3.36 7.96
C ILE A 19 14.14 1.87 8.10
N LEU A 20 14.57 1.03 7.17
CA LEU A 20 14.35 -0.40 7.21
C LEU A 20 15.06 -1.06 8.42
N THR A 21 16.24 -0.56 8.77
CA THR A 21 16.95 -1.02 9.98
C THR A 21 16.15 -0.70 11.25
N LEU A 22 15.65 0.55 11.36
CA LEU A 22 14.83 0.96 12.49
C LEU A 22 13.50 0.20 12.53
N GLN A 23 12.84 0.00 11.37
CA GLN A 23 11.63 -0.83 11.29
C GLN A 23 11.88 -2.24 11.82
N ASN A 24 12.93 -2.90 11.33
CA ASN A 24 13.26 -4.27 11.75
C ASN A 24 13.53 -4.36 13.26
N GLU A 25 14.23 -3.37 13.85
CA GLU A 25 14.47 -3.32 15.30
C GLU A 25 13.13 -3.24 16.07
N VAL A 26 12.23 -2.33 15.66
CA VAL A 26 10.96 -2.07 16.34
C VAL A 26 9.98 -3.23 16.13
N TYR A 27 9.83 -3.67 14.89
CA TYR A 27 8.83 -4.70 14.53
C TYR A 27 9.19 -6.07 15.11
N SER A 28 10.47 -6.44 15.11
CA SER A 28 10.92 -7.69 15.75
C SER A 28 10.64 -7.69 17.25
N ALA A 29 10.81 -6.54 17.93
CA ALA A 29 10.56 -6.42 19.37
C ALA A 29 9.08 -6.53 19.74
N GLU A 30 8.16 -6.16 18.83
CA GLU A 30 6.71 -6.17 19.04
C GLU A 30 5.99 -7.28 18.25
N ASN A 31 6.72 -8.13 17.54
CA ASN A 31 6.18 -9.17 16.66
C ASN A 31 5.21 -8.60 15.60
N LEU A 32 5.53 -7.41 15.07
CA LEU A 32 4.80 -6.79 13.96
C LEU A 32 5.30 -7.36 12.62
N LYS A 33 4.43 -7.39 11.62
CA LYS A 33 4.67 -8.04 10.32
C LYS A 33 4.44 -7.15 9.11
N ASN A 34 3.79 -5.99 9.31
CA ASN A 34 3.60 -5.06 8.21
C ASN A 34 4.96 -4.56 7.70
N THR A 35 4.97 -4.02 6.51
CA THR A 35 6.17 -3.44 5.90
C THR A 35 5.88 -2.01 5.48
N VAL A 36 6.74 -1.08 5.87
CA VAL A 36 6.59 0.31 5.47
C VAL A 36 6.70 0.46 3.95
N TRP A 37 5.75 1.18 3.37
CA TRP A 37 5.77 1.53 1.95
C TRP A 37 6.61 2.79 1.73
N LEU A 38 7.71 2.69 0.98
CA LEU A 38 8.65 3.80 0.74
C LEU A 38 8.65 4.32 -0.70
N GLN A 39 7.63 3.96 -1.48
CA GLN A 39 7.47 4.38 -2.87
C GLN A 39 6.39 5.44 -3.00
N THR A 40 6.54 6.35 -3.96
CA THR A 40 5.64 7.50 -4.13
C THR A 40 4.94 7.53 -5.49
N GLU A 41 5.12 6.51 -6.33
CA GLU A 41 4.56 6.45 -7.69
C GLU A 41 3.04 6.48 -7.72
N SER A 42 2.40 6.02 -6.64
CA SER A 42 0.94 6.00 -6.49
C SER A 42 0.38 7.24 -5.79
N HIS A 43 1.23 8.19 -5.37
CA HIS A 43 0.76 9.41 -4.71
C HIS A 43 0.10 10.36 -5.70
N PHE A 44 -0.93 11.08 -5.25
CA PHE A 44 -1.66 12.06 -6.06
C PHE A 44 -0.76 13.23 -6.51
N ASP A 45 0.26 13.53 -5.72
CA ASP A 45 1.31 14.50 -6.01
C ASP A 45 2.63 14.02 -5.37
N ARG A 46 3.64 13.80 -6.19
CA ARG A 46 4.95 13.28 -5.76
C ARG A 46 5.85 14.33 -5.12
N THR A 47 5.46 15.61 -5.18
CA THR A 47 6.22 16.70 -4.56
C THR A 47 5.84 16.92 -3.10
N VAL A 48 4.74 16.32 -2.64
CA VAL A 48 4.27 16.40 -1.26
C VAL A 48 5.28 15.73 -0.33
N PRO A 49 5.78 16.41 0.71
CA PRO A 49 6.56 15.76 1.75
C PRO A 49 5.73 14.66 2.43
N CYS A 50 6.16 13.42 2.27
CA CYS A 50 5.46 12.24 2.79
C CYS A 50 6.32 11.38 3.71
N PHE A 51 7.60 11.72 3.87
CA PHE A 51 8.52 11.04 4.77
C PHE A 51 9.05 12.03 5.81
N TYR A 52 8.91 11.66 7.09
CA TYR A 52 9.34 12.45 8.24
C TYR A 52 10.34 11.64 9.06
N LEU A 53 11.61 12.05 9.03
CA LEU A 53 12.71 11.39 9.72
C LEU A 53 13.06 12.17 10.99
N GLY A 54 12.87 11.57 12.16
CA GLY A 54 13.24 12.14 13.46
C GLY A 54 14.59 11.62 13.93
N ARG A 55 15.55 12.53 14.09
CA ARG A 55 16.91 12.19 14.51
C ARG A 55 17.23 12.79 15.88
N GLU A 56 17.76 11.97 16.77
CA GLU A 56 18.32 12.42 18.05
C GLU A 56 19.85 12.31 17.99
N ASN A 57 20.55 13.45 18.10
CA ASN A 57 22.02 13.54 17.97
C ASN A 57 22.54 12.86 16.66
N GLY A 58 21.83 13.07 15.54
CA GLY A 58 22.17 12.52 14.22
C GLY A 58 21.73 11.08 13.95
N VAL A 59 21.25 10.34 14.96
CA VAL A 59 20.76 8.96 14.81
C VAL A 59 19.26 8.96 14.56
N LEU A 60 18.79 8.19 13.55
CA LEU A 60 17.36 7.99 13.29
C LEU A 60 16.71 7.22 14.44
N THR A 61 15.74 7.85 15.11
CA THR A 61 15.04 7.28 16.28
C THR A 61 13.52 7.22 16.11
N ALA A 62 12.97 7.98 15.17
CA ALA A 62 11.55 7.96 14.84
C ALA A 62 11.36 8.17 13.34
N PHE A 63 10.36 7.53 12.79
CA PHE A 63 9.98 7.65 11.39
C PHE A 63 8.45 7.69 11.27
N LEU A 64 7.97 8.50 10.32
CA LEU A 64 6.58 8.54 9.90
C LEU A 64 6.55 8.65 8.37
N SER A 65 5.77 7.82 7.72
CA SER A 65 5.43 7.93 6.30
C SER A 65 3.95 8.16 6.11
N LEU A 66 3.62 8.87 5.03
CA LEU A 66 2.27 9.07 4.56
C LEU A 66 2.13 8.40 3.18
N PHE A 67 1.16 7.52 3.02
CA PHE A 67 0.75 7.05 1.71
C PHE A 67 -0.46 7.87 1.25
N LEU A 68 -0.35 8.50 0.07
CA LEU A 68 -1.22 9.57 -0.42
C LEU A 68 -1.77 9.26 -1.82
N PRO A 69 -2.55 8.18 -2.02
CA PRO A 69 -3.08 7.84 -3.33
C PRO A 69 -4.11 8.87 -3.84
N THR A 70 -4.78 9.56 -2.92
CA THR A 70 -5.75 10.64 -3.18
C THR A 70 -5.58 11.77 -2.17
N GLN A 71 -6.29 12.89 -2.35
CA GLN A 71 -6.36 13.97 -1.35
C GLN A 71 -7.40 13.71 -0.23
N GLU A 72 -8.12 12.60 -0.29
CA GLU A 72 -9.20 12.33 0.67
C GLU A 72 -8.66 11.91 2.04
N LYS A 73 -7.57 11.13 2.06
CA LYS A 73 -6.95 10.61 3.28
C LYS A 73 -5.46 10.37 3.08
N ALA A 74 -4.69 10.50 4.15
CA ALA A 74 -3.29 10.09 4.20
C ALA A 74 -3.15 8.88 5.15
N GLU A 75 -2.71 7.73 4.63
CA GLU A 75 -2.41 6.57 5.46
C GLU A 75 -1.08 6.80 6.19
N VAL A 76 -1.06 6.56 7.49
CA VAL A 76 0.06 6.85 8.39
C VAL A 76 0.67 5.56 8.88
N THR A 77 1.89 5.24 8.41
CA THR A 77 2.73 4.22 9.00
C THR A 77 3.85 4.88 9.81
N ALA A 78 4.02 4.49 11.07
CA ALA A 78 5.03 5.12 11.91
C ALA A 78 5.61 4.17 12.95
N PHE A 79 6.87 4.39 13.28
CA PHE A 79 7.56 3.65 14.34
C PHE A 79 8.62 4.50 15.04
N THR A 80 8.81 4.23 16.33
CA THR A 80 9.78 4.92 17.17
C THR A 80 10.61 3.89 17.95
N LYS A 81 11.92 4.07 17.89
CA LYS A 81 12.88 3.25 18.63
C LYS A 81 12.47 3.14 20.10
N GLN A 82 12.47 1.93 20.67
CA GLN A 82 11.95 1.68 22.01
C GLN A 82 12.59 2.61 23.07
N SER A 83 13.91 2.82 22.98
CA SER A 83 14.64 3.72 23.90
C SER A 83 14.32 5.20 23.76
N ALA A 84 13.64 5.61 22.66
CA ALA A 84 13.27 6.99 22.34
C ALA A 84 11.77 7.28 22.57
N ARG A 85 10.99 6.27 22.98
CA ARG A 85 9.55 6.42 23.26
C ARG A 85 9.28 7.28 24.49
N ASN A 86 8.05 7.80 24.57
CA ASN A 86 7.57 8.68 25.65
C ASN A 86 8.36 10.00 25.79
N ARG A 87 9.06 10.43 24.72
CA ARG A 87 9.78 11.69 24.65
C ARG A 87 9.16 12.68 23.66
N GLY A 88 7.94 12.40 23.18
CA GLY A 88 7.22 13.26 22.24
C GLY A 88 7.71 13.22 20.79
N GLN A 89 8.66 12.34 20.43
CA GLN A 89 9.24 12.30 19.09
C GLN A 89 8.20 11.98 18.03
N PHE A 90 7.38 10.93 18.21
CA PHE A 90 6.30 10.60 17.26
C PHE A 90 5.29 11.76 17.17
N THR A 91 4.86 12.33 18.29
CA THR A 91 3.94 13.49 18.31
C THR A 91 4.49 14.66 17.51
N ALA A 92 5.81 14.93 17.61
CA ALA A 92 6.45 15.99 16.84
C ALA A 92 6.45 15.70 15.33
N LEU A 93 6.69 14.44 14.91
CA LEU A 93 6.58 14.04 13.50
C LEU A 93 5.15 14.18 13.00
N LEU A 94 4.18 13.71 13.77
CA LEU A 94 2.75 13.76 13.42
C LEU A 94 2.27 15.21 13.28
N HIS A 95 2.68 16.08 14.20
CA HIS A 95 2.36 17.50 14.11
C HIS A 95 2.98 18.18 12.87
N ALA A 96 4.22 17.83 12.51
CA ALA A 96 4.85 18.31 11.29
C ALA A 96 4.09 17.83 10.05
N ALA A 97 3.71 16.56 10.03
CA ALA A 97 2.89 15.97 8.96
C ALA A 97 1.50 16.62 8.86
N ALA A 98 0.83 16.88 9.99
CA ALA A 98 -0.47 17.52 10.04
C ALA A 98 -0.46 18.93 9.44
N LYS A 99 0.56 19.73 9.79
CA LYS A 99 0.74 21.07 9.20
C LYS A 99 0.89 21.03 7.69
N GLU A 100 1.66 20.09 7.18
CA GLU A 100 1.86 19.91 5.74
C GLU A 100 0.56 19.47 5.07
N MET A 101 -0.14 18.48 5.64
CA MET A 101 -1.40 17.97 5.07
C MET A 101 -2.51 19.02 5.03
N GLN A 102 -2.54 19.97 5.95
CA GLN A 102 -3.45 21.12 5.86
C GLN A 102 -3.20 21.97 4.61
N VAL A 103 -1.92 22.20 4.26
CA VAL A 103 -1.57 22.99 3.04
C VAL A 103 -2.08 22.29 1.78
N TYR A 104 -2.03 20.96 1.75
CA TYR A 104 -2.52 20.16 0.62
C TYR A 104 -4.01 19.83 0.68
N GLY A 105 -4.72 20.28 1.72
CA GLY A 105 -6.16 20.07 1.87
C GLY A 105 -6.56 18.63 2.13
N VAL A 106 -5.67 17.82 2.72
CA VAL A 106 -5.97 16.44 3.14
C VAL A 106 -6.67 16.50 4.51
N PRO A 107 -7.94 16.06 4.62
CA PRO A 107 -8.72 16.25 5.83
C PRO A 107 -8.42 15.25 6.95
N ASP A 108 -8.07 14.01 6.60
CA ASP A 108 -8.00 12.91 7.55
C ASP A 108 -6.70 12.12 7.44
N PHE A 109 -6.17 11.70 8.59
CA PHE A 109 -5.20 10.64 8.72
C PHE A 109 -5.89 9.28 8.91
N LEU A 110 -5.30 8.25 8.33
CA LEU A 110 -5.72 6.88 8.48
C LEU A 110 -4.54 6.09 9.08
N PHE A 111 -4.55 5.88 10.39
CA PHE A 111 -3.48 5.14 11.08
C PHE A 111 -3.61 3.65 10.84
N ASP A 112 -2.56 3.04 10.32
CA ASP A 112 -2.44 1.59 10.16
C ASP A 112 -1.87 0.95 11.42
N LEU A 113 -2.62 0.05 12.03
CA LEU A 113 -2.21 -0.66 13.25
C LEU A 113 -2.44 -2.15 13.13
N GLU A 114 -1.42 -2.94 13.41
CA GLU A 114 -1.62 -4.36 13.64
C GLU A 114 -2.25 -4.59 15.03
N PRO A 115 -3.20 -5.54 15.18
CA PRO A 115 -3.94 -5.76 16.45
C PRO A 115 -3.05 -6.03 17.65
N GLN A 116 -1.84 -6.57 17.46
CA GLN A 116 -0.86 -6.81 18.53
C GLN A 116 -0.01 -5.57 18.88
N SER A 117 -0.13 -4.45 18.15
CA SER A 117 0.60 -3.20 18.45
C SER A 117 0.02 -2.51 19.69
N GLU A 118 0.39 -2.99 20.88
CA GLU A 118 -0.08 -2.41 22.14
C GLU A 118 0.32 -0.94 22.30
N THR A 119 1.52 -0.58 21.84
CA THR A 119 2.01 0.80 21.94
C THR A 119 1.25 1.74 21.00
N GLY A 120 0.96 1.31 19.78
CA GLY A 120 0.15 2.09 18.83
C GLY A 120 -1.28 2.29 19.32
N LYS A 121 -1.95 1.22 19.78
CA LYS A 121 -3.30 1.29 20.35
C LYS A 121 -3.36 2.19 21.59
N ALA A 122 -2.37 2.09 22.48
CA ALA A 122 -2.30 2.94 23.67
C ALA A 122 -2.12 4.41 23.30
N TYR A 123 -1.31 4.72 22.27
CA TYR A 123 -1.13 6.07 21.76
C TYR A 123 -2.45 6.64 21.20
N LEU A 124 -3.13 5.91 20.31
CA LEU A 124 -4.43 6.34 19.76
C LEU A 124 -5.46 6.58 20.87
N LYS A 125 -5.64 5.63 21.76
CA LYS A 125 -6.58 5.75 22.87
C LYS A 125 -6.31 6.96 23.76
N LYS A 126 -5.04 7.28 23.99
CA LYS A 126 -4.63 8.40 24.86
C LYS A 126 -4.79 9.76 24.19
N HIS A 127 -4.39 9.87 22.92
CA HIS A 127 -4.29 11.16 22.24
C HIS A 127 -5.49 11.43 21.34
N PHE A 128 -6.15 10.38 20.81
CA PHE A 128 -7.28 10.47 19.91
C PHE A 128 -8.44 9.57 20.38
N PRO A 129 -9.05 9.86 21.54
CA PRO A 129 -10.10 9.01 22.10
C PRO A 129 -11.36 8.93 21.21
N ASN A 130 -11.51 9.84 20.26
CA ASN A 130 -12.60 9.89 19.28
C ASN A 130 -12.18 9.30 17.91
N ALA A 131 -11.01 8.67 17.79
CA ALA A 131 -10.62 7.98 16.57
C ALA A 131 -11.67 6.93 16.18
N VAL A 132 -12.03 6.89 14.89
CA VAL A 132 -13.05 5.99 14.38
C VAL A 132 -12.38 4.84 13.63
N HIS A 133 -12.71 3.60 13.99
CA HIS A 133 -12.30 2.45 13.18
C HIS A 133 -12.92 2.57 11.79
N SER A 134 -12.09 2.58 10.76
CA SER A 134 -12.49 2.73 9.37
C SER A 134 -12.78 1.37 8.73
N HIS A 135 -11.79 0.48 8.73
CA HIS A 135 -11.85 -0.86 8.17
C HIS A 135 -10.67 -1.69 8.67
N THR A 136 -10.70 -2.99 8.36
CA THR A 136 -9.60 -3.92 8.60
C THR A 136 -9.21 -4.59 7.29
N GLU A 137 -7.93 -4.67 6.99
CA GLU A 137 -7.41 -5.39 5.84
C GLU A 137 -6.63 -6.63 6.27
N TYR A 138 -6.76 -7.69 5.48
CA TYR A 138 -5.89 -8.86 5.56
C TYR A 138 -4.81 -8.78 4.51
N ARG A 139 -3.54 -8.91 4.92
CA ARG A 139 -2.49 -9.35 4.01
C ARG A 139 -2.63 -10.84 3.81
N MET A 140 -2.79 -11.27 2.57
CA MET A 140 -2.89 -12.68 2.21
C MET A 140 -1.76 -13.04 1.26
N THR A 141 -1.17 -14.22 1.47
CA THR A 141 -0.07 -14.71 0.64
C THR A 141 -0.39 -16.07 0.05
N ARG A 142 0.31 -16.39 -1.02
CA ARG A 142 0.28 -17.70 -1.64
C ARG A 142 1.56 -17.97 -2.44
N GLU A 143 1.97 -19.23 -2.48
CA GLU A 143 2.97 -19.70 -3.42
C GLU A 143 2.44 -19.65 -4.87
N PRO A 144 3.23 -19.22 -5.85
CA PRO A 144 2.79 -19.07 -7.22
C PRO A 144 2.51 -20.42 -7.87
N ALA A 145 1.51 -20.46 -8.76
CA ALA A 145 1.17 -21.66 -9.51
C ALA A 145 0.68 -21.28 -10.91
N ALA A 146 0.99 -22.11 -11.92
CA ALA A 146 0.48 -21.91 -13.26
C ALA A 146 -0.94 -22.45 -13.38
N PHE A 147 -1.80 -21.65 -13.97
CA PHE A 147 -3.17 -22.01 -14.29
C PHE A 147 -3.44 -21.73 -15.77
N PRO A 148 -3.76 -22.73 -16.59
CA PRO A 148 -4.05 -22.49 -18.00
C PRO A 148 -5.29 -21.59 -18.15
N LEU A 149 -5.21 -20.65 -19.06
CA LEU A 149 -6.37 -19.86 -19.49
C LEU A 149 -7.10 -20.60 -20.63
N PRO A 150 -8.42 -20.41 -20.76
CA PRO A 150 -9.16 -20.87 -21.95
C PRO A 150 -8.61 -20.25 -23.25
N GLU A 151 -8.78 -20.93 -24.40
CA GLU A 151 -8.25 -20.46 -25.68
C GLU A 151 -8.71 -19.04 -26.08
N ASN A 152 -9.94 -18.69 -25.72
CA ASN A 152 -10.51 -17.38 -26.00
C ASN A 152 -10.16 -16.29 -24.96
N VAL A 153 -9.26 -16.58 -24.01
CA VAL A 153 -8.83 -15.67 -22.95
C VAL A 153 -7.34 -15.43 -23.04
N THR A 154 -6.94 -14.16 -23.05
CA THR A 154 -5.51 -13.76 -23.02
C THR A 154 -5.28 -12.67 -22.00
N ALA A 155 -4.16 -12.75 -21.28
CA ALA A 155 -3.67 -11.65 -20.47
C ALA A 155 -2.52 -10.97 -21.23
N LYS A 156 -2.62 -9.66 -21.43
CA LYS A 156 -1.57 -8.88 -22.11
C LYS A 156 -1.01 -7.85 -21.17
N ARG A 157 0.31 -7.73 -21.14
CA ARG A 157 1.01 -6.66 -20.43
C ARG A 157 0.59 -5.31 -21.02
N VAL A 158 0.40 -4.33 -20.13
CA VAL A 158 0.10 -2.95 -20.53
C VAL A 158 1.30 -2.33 -21.21
N THR A 159 1.05 -1.74 -22.36
CA THR A 159 1.97 -0.93 -23.16
C THR A 159 1.27 0.38 -23.54
N GLY A 160 1.94 1.27 -24.29
CA GLY A 160 1.27 2.46 -24.82
C GLY A 160 0.01 2.15 -25.65
N GLU A 161 -0.01 1.01 -26.34
CA GLU A 161 -1.15 0.61 -27.20
C GLU A 161 -2.35 0.07 -26.39
N THR A 162 -2.09 -0.62 -25.28
CA THR A 162 -3.15 -1.27 -24.46
C THR A 162 -3.53 -0.46 -23.22
N LEU A 163 -2.90 0.71 -23.02
CA LEU A 163 -3.18 1.59 -21.88
C LEU A 163 -4.64 2.06 -21.84
N ALA A 164 -5.21 2.42 -22.99
CA ALA A 164 -6.61 2.83 -23.07
C ALA A 164 -7.57 1.71 -22.64
N ASP A 165 -7.28 0.45 -23.04
CA ASP A 165 -8.07 -0.71 -22.63
C ASP A 165 -8.00 -0.93 -21.12
N TYR A 166 -6.80 -0.81 -20.53
CA TYR A 166 -6.64 -0.88 -19.07
C TYR A 166 -7.49 0.18 -18.37
N LEU A 167 -7.40 1.44 -18.80
CA LEU A 167 -8.14 2.56 -18.21
C LEU A 167 -9.65 2.41 -18.35
N SER A 168 -10.13 1.75 -19.40
CA SER A 168 -11.56 1.48 -19.63
C SER A 168 -12.17 0.53 -18.60
N VAL A 169 -11.34 -0.28 -17.92
CA VAL A 169 -11.76 -1.30 -16.95
C VAL A 169 -11.37 -0.94 -15.52
N SER A 170 -10.24 -0.26 -15.34
CA SER A 170 -9.70 0.09 -14.02
C SER A 170 -10.67 0.93 -13.21
N LEU A 171 -10.79 0.62 -11.91
CA LEU A 171 -11.56 1.42 -10.96
C LEU A 171 -10.75 2.58 -10.37
N ARG A 172 -9.43 2.57 -10.57
CA ARG A 172 -8.54 3.60 -10.06
C ARG A 172 -8.74 4.90 -10.84
N LYS A 173 -8.86 6.00 -10.13
CA LYS A 173 -8.89 7.34 -10.72
C LYS A 173 -7.46 7.86 -10.87
N TYR A 174 -7.15 8.36 -12.05
CA TYR A 174 -5.87 9.00 -12.35
C TYR A 174 -6.10 10.49 -12.61
N LYS A 175 -5.13 11.33 -12.25
CA LYS A 175 -5.19 12.79 -12.49
C LYS A 175 -5.35 13.12 -13.99
N ASN A 176 -4.66 12.37 -14.84
CA ASN A 176 -4.72 12.44 -16.29
C ASN A 176 -4.09 11.19 -16.92
N PHE A 177 -4.09 11.13 -18.26
CA PHE A 177 -3.55 10.00 -19.01
C PHE A 177 -2.03 9.82 -18.80
N GLU A 178 -1.25 10.90 -18.73
CA GLU A 178 0.19 10.82 -18.53
C GLU A 178 0.54 10.30 -17.12
N ALA A 179 -0.18 10.73 -16.09
CA ALA A 179 -0.02 10.19 -14.74
C ALA A 179 -0.35 8.68 -14.66
N ALA A 180 -1.38 8.24 -15.38
CA ALA A 180 -1.69 6.81 -15.50
C ALA A 180 -0.56 6.05 -16.19
N LYS A 181 -0.05 6.57 -17.30
CA LYS A 181 1.03 5.99 -18.09
C LYS A 181 2.31 5.86 -17.25
N GLU A 182 2.69 6.94 -16.58
CA GLU A 182 3.88 6.95 -15.73
C GLU A 182 3.80 5.89 -14.62
N MET A 183 2.66 5.79 -13.94
CA MET A 183 2.47 4.82 -12.87
C MET A 183 2.41 3.37 -13.39
N LEU A 184 1.66 3.12 -14.46
CA LEU A 184 1.42 1.76 -14.96
C LEU A 184 2.61 1.17 -15.73
N LEU A 185 3.51 2.04 -16.22
CA LEU A 185 4.73 1.63 -16.93
C LEU A 185 6.00 1.82 -16.07
N ALA A 186 5.88 2.07 -14.77
CA ALA A 186 7.00 2.14 -13.84
C ALA A 186 7.76 0.79 -13.79
N GLU A 187 9.08 0.82 -13.57
CA GLU A 187 9.92 -0.39 -13.58
C GLU A 187 9.54 -1.44 -12.53
N ASN A 188 9.03 -0.98 -11.39
CA ASN A 188 8.60 -1.82 -10.28
C ASN A 188 7.14 -2.30 -10.38
N ARG A 189 6.49 -2.10 -11.53
CA ARG A 189 5.10 -2.48 -11.78
C ARG A 189 4.93 -3.13 -13.14
N THR A 190 4.12 -4.17 -13.18
CA THR A 190 3.67 -4.76 -14.43
C THR A 190 2.15 -4.88 -14.40
N ALA A 191 1.49 -4.03 -15.18
CA ALA A 191 0.05 -4.02 -15.31
C ALA A 191 -0.40 -4.92 -16.48
N TYR A 192 -1.59 -5.53 -16.35
CA TYR A 192 -2.15 -6.45 -17.32
C TYR A 192 -3.61 -6.14 -17.64
N VAL A 193 -3.98 -6.39 -18.89
CA VAL A 193 -5.39 -6.42 -19.33
C VAL A 193 -5.74 -7.87 -19.68
N LEU A 194 -6.85 -8.34 -19.12
CA LEU A 194 -7.46 -9.63 -19.49
C LEU A 194 -8.49 -9.40 -20.60
N TYR A 195 -8.25 -10.02 -21.73
CA TYR A 195 -9.17 -10.04 -22.85
C TYR A 195 -9.93 -11.36 -22.93
N VAL A 196 -11.23 -11.27 -23.23
CA VAL A 196 -12.08 -12.42 -23.50
C VAL A 196 -12.74 -12.20 -24.87
N ASN A 197 -12.53 -13.13 -25.83
CA ASN A 197 -12.94 -12.95 -27.22
C ASN A 197 -12.45 -11.64 -27.87
N GLY A 198 -11.28 -11.15 -27.45
CA GLY A 198 -10.71 -9.89 -27.95
C GLY A 198 -11.17 -8.62 -27.21
N GLU A 199 -12.16 -8.69 -26.34
CA GLU A 199 -12.68 -7.56 -25.57
C GLU A 199 -11.97 -7.40 -24.20
N PRO A 200 -11.61 -6.18 -23.76
CA PRO A 200 -11.03 -5.94 -22.45
C PRO A 200 -12.10 -6.10 -21.35
N ILE A 201 -11.91 -7.09 -20.48
CA ILE A 201 -12.88 -7.49 -19.46
C ILE A 201 -12.37 -7.28 -18.04
N GLY A 202 -11.06 -7.38 -17.83
CA GLY A 202 -10.49 -7.26 -16.50
C GLY A 202 -9.07 -6.73 -16.51
N VAL A 203 -8.60 -6.25 -15.36
CA VAL A 203 -7.24 -5.74 -15.18
C VAL A 203 -6.68 -6.21 -13.84
N PHE A 204 -5.35 -6.25 -13.74
CA PHE A 204 -4.60 -6.43 -12.51
C PHE A 204 -3.19 -5.90 -12.67
N ASP A 205 -2.54 -5.59 -11.56
CA ASP A 205 -1.14 -5.19 -11.52
C ASP A 205 -0.36 -6.14 -10.61
N LEU A 206 0.89 -6.39 -10.98
CA LEU A 206 1.91 -7.01 -10.13
C LEU A 206 2.98 -5.94 -9.84
N ALA A 207 3.15 -5.58 -8.58
CA ALA A 207 4.11 -4.57 -8.13
C ALA A 207 5.17 -5.20 -7.23
N GLY A 208 6.40 -4.73 -7.33
CA GLY A 208 7.54 -5.14 -6.52
C GLY A 208 8.87 -4.88 -7.20
N GLU A 209 9.92 -4.75 -6.41
CA GLU A 209 11.28 -4.54 -6.91
C GLU A 209 11.85 -5.86 -7.50
N LYS A 210 12.89 -5.74 -8.32
CA LYS A 210 13.56 -6.93 -8.90
C LYS A 210 14.12 -7.87 -7.84
N THR A 211 14.51 -7.32 -6.70
CA THR A 211 15.09 -8.03 -5.56
C THR A 211 14.07 -8.67 -4.63
N ASP A 212 12.79 -8.27 -4.71
CA ASP A 212 11.74 -8.82 -3.86
C ASP A 212 11.49 -10.29 -4.19
N GLU A 213 11.27 -11.11 -3.17
CA GLU A 213 10.89 -12.52 -3.32
C GLU A 213 9.40 -12.68 -3.66
N THR A 214 8.60 -11.65 -3.41
CA THR A 214 7.15 -11.64 -3.54
C THR A 214 6.69 -10.42 -4.34
N LEU A 215 5.64 -10.59 -5.16
CA LEU A 215 4.96 -9.53 -5.88
C LEU A 215 3.62 -9.20 -5.22
N SER A 216 3.34 -7.92 -5.05
CA SER A 216 2.04 -7.45 -4.58
C SER A 216 1.03 -7.40 -5.74
N LEU A 217 -0.05 -8.18 -5.63
CA LEU A 217 -1.18 -8.15 -6.55
C LEU A 217 -2.12 -7.03 -6.16
N CYS A 218 -2.25 -6.05 -7.00
CA CYS A 218 -3.10 -4.88 -6.76
C CYS A 218 -3.93 -4.52 -8.01
N GLY A 219 -4.87 -3.57 -7.87
CA GLY A 219 -5.66 -3.07 -8.98
C GLY A 219 -6.57 -4.10 -9.66
N VAL A 220 -6.89 -5.22 -9.01
CA VAL A 220 -7.73 -6.27 -9.57
C VAL A 220 -9.15 -5.75 -9.79
N ALA A 221 -9.57 -5.66 -11.03
CA ALA A 221 -10.91 -5.20 -11.38
C ALA A 221 -11.51 -5.96 -12.57
N VAL A 222 -12.81 -6.19 -12.51
CA VAL A 222 -13.64 -6.65 -13.63
C VAL A 222 -14.55 -5.53 -14.05
N LYS A 223 -14.67 -5.31 -15.36
CA LYS A 223 -15.57 -4.32 -15.99
C LYS A 223 -16.97 -4.41 -15.38
N ALA A 224 -17.55 -3.27 -15.00
CA ALA A 224 -18.75 -3.22 -14.19
C ALA A 224 -19.93 -4.09 -14.72
N GLY A 225 -20.20 -4.03 -16.02
CA GLY A 225 -21.26 -4.82 -16.68
C GLY A 225 -20.95 -6.31 -16.83
N GLU A 226 -19.73 -6.74 -16.51
CA GLU A 226 -19.24 -8.11 -16.70
C GLU A 226 -19.02 -8.87 -15.37
N ARG A 227 -19.31 -8.22 -14.25
CA ARG A 227 -19.17 -8.85 -12.92
C ARG A 227 -20.16 -10.00 -12.73
N GLY A 228 -19.84 -10.92 -11.81
CA GLY A 228 -20.69 -12.09 -11.52
C GLY A 228 -20.58 -13.24 -12.53
N ARG A 229 -19.81 -13.08 -13.62
CA ARG A 229 -19.66 -14.09 -14.70
C ARG A 229 -18.41 -14.97 -14.55
N GLY A 230 -17.73 -14.91 -13.41
CA GLY A 230 -16.54 -15.75 -13.15
C GLY A 230 -15.22 -15.18 -13.66
N TYR A 231 -15.18 -13.99 -14.24
CA TYR A 231 -13.96 -13.39 -14.80
C TYR A 231 -12.89 -13.07 -13.73
N GLY A 232 -13.30 -12.83 -12.47
CA GLY A 232 -12.36 -12.73 -11.36
C GLY A 232 -11.47 -13.97 -11.20
N LYS A 233 -12.01 -15.18 -11.46
CA LYS A 233 -11.23 -16.41 -11.44
C LYS A 233 -10.20 -16.48 -12.57
N LEU A 234 -10.51 -15.92 -13.73
CA LEU A 234 -9.57 -15.85 -14.86
C LEU A 234 -8.44 -14.83 -14.58
N LEU A 235 -8.77 -13.70 -13.94
CA LEU A 235 -7.76 -12.75 -13.48
C LEU A 235 -6.79 -13.40 -12.48
N MET A 236 -7.31 -14.14 -11.50
CA MET A 236 -6.45 -14.85 -10.54
C MET A 236 -5.57 -15.92 -11.22
N ARG A 237 -6.10 -16.67 -12.20
CA ARG A 237 -5.28 -17.61 -12.99
C ARG A 237 -4.15 -16.91 -13.71
N ALA A 238 -4.44 -15.78 -14.37
CA ALA A 238 -3.44 -14.99 -15.07
C ALA A 238 -2.39 -14.46 -14.09
N ALA A 239 -2.78 -13.79 -13.00
CA ALA A 239 -1.89 -13.19 -12.02
C ALA A 239 -0.94 -14.23 -11.40
N LEU A 240 -1.47 -15.38 -10.98
CA LEU A 240 -0.67 -16.48 -10.41
C LEU A 240 0.30 -17.09 -11.41
N THR A 241 -0.10 -17.19 -12.69
CA THR A 241 0.78 -17.68 -13.74
C THR A 241 1.91 -16.69 -14.01
N GLU A 242 1.63 -15.39 -14.05
CA GLU A 242 2.66 -14.37 -14.26
C GLU A 242 3.63 -14.28 -13.08
N ALA A 243 3.15 -14.38 -11.84
CA ALA A 243 4.02 -14.44 -10.66
C ALA A 243 4.94 -15.68 -10.70
N LYS A 244 4.41 -16.83 -11.10
CA LYS A 244 5.21 -18.05 -11.30
C LYS A 244 6.26 -17.88 -12.40
N ASN A 245 5.90 -17.26 -13.53
CA ASN A 245 6.84 -16.99 -14.62
C ASN A 245 7.97 -16.06 -14.18
N ALA A 246 7.68 -15.14 -13.25
CA ALA A 246 8.68 -14.29 -12.61
C ALA A 246 9.51 -15.00 -11.53
N GLY A 247 9.16 -16.23 -11.14
CA GLY A 247 9.83 -16.98 -10.07
C GLY A 247 9.60 -16.40 -8.68
N LYS A 248 8.49 -15.67 -8.45
CA LYS A 248 8.21 -14.92 -7.23
C LYS A 248 6.94 -15.40 -6.56
N GLY A 249 6.89 -15.30 -5.22
CA GLY A 249 5.67 -15.40 -4.43
C GLY A 249 4.65 -14.32 -4.81
N ILE A 250 3.44 -14.42 -4.30
CA ILE A 250 2.39 -13.42 -4.54
C ILE A 250 1.65 -13.12 -3.24
N GLU A 251 1.43 -11.84 -2.98
CA GLU A 251 0.66 -11.33 -1.86
C GLU A 251 -0.37 -10.31 -2.32
N LEU A 252 -1.34 -10.04 -1.49
CA LEU A 252 -2.35 -9.00 -1.71
C LEU A 252 -2.90 -8.50 -0.38
N ASP A 253 -3.44 -7.29 -0.39
CA ASP A 253 -4.25 -6.75 0.70
C ASP A 253 -5.72 -6.77 0.29
N VAL A 254 -6.59 -7.10 1.25
CA VAL A 254 -8.04 -7.19 1.00
C VAL A 254 -8.82 -6.75 2.22
N ASP A 255 -9.77 -5.85 2.00
CA ASP A 255 -10.72 -5.42 3.01
C ASP A 255 -11.55 -6.61 3.54
N PHE A 256 -11.61 -6.75 4.87
CA PHE A 256 -12.43 -7.76 5.55
C PHE A 256 -13.92 -7.64 5.17
N GLU A 257 -14.40 -6.44 4.90
CA GLU A 257 -15.78 -6.17 4.49
C GLU A 257 -16.04 -6.39 2.99
N ASN A 258 -15.08 -7.01 2.26
CA ASN A 258 -15.24 -7.42 0.87
C ASN A 258 -15.33 -8.95 0.70
N PRO A 259 -16.45 -9.60 1.14
CA PRO A 259 -16.60 -11.06 1.05
C PRO A 259 -16.42 -11.64 -0.35
N PRO A 260 -16.86 -10.97 -1.44
CA PRO A 260 -16.64 -11.50 -2.80
C PRO A 260 -15.15 -11.65 -3.14
N ALA A 261 -14.31 -10.66 -2.79
CA ALA A 261 -12.87 -10.72 -3.02
C ALA A 261 -12.20 -11.75 -2.11
N LEU A 262 -12.53 -11.75 -0.80
CA LEU A 262 -12.02 -12.74 0.15
C LEU A 262 -12.30 -14.18 -0.28
N ASN A 263 -13.54 -14.47 -0.70
CA ASN A 263 -13.92 -15.80 -1.18
C ASN A 263 -13.18 -16.17 -2.47
N LEU A 264 -12.98 -15.21 -3.38
CA LEU A 264 -12.19 -15.41 -4.58
C LEU A 264 -10.75 -15.80 -4.21
N TYR A 265 -10.06 -15.02 -3.40
CA TYR A 265 -8.66 -15.26 -3.01
C TYR A 265 -8.50 -16.59 -2.26
N ARG A 266 -9.37 -16.86 -1.26
CA ARG A 266 -9.38 -18.14 -0.54
C ARG A 266 -9.60 -19.33 -1.47
N SER A 267 -10.46 -19.21 -2.50
CA SER A 267 -10.70 -20.27 -3.49
C SER A 267 -9.47 -20.61 -4.33
N PHE A 268 -8.50 -19.69 -4.40
CA PHE A 268 -7.19 -19.89 -5.01
C PHE A 268 -6.10 -20.28 -4.02
N GLY A 269 -6.42 -20.48 -2.75
CA GLY A 269 -5.49 -20.92 -1.72
C GLY A 269 -4.67 -19.81 -1.07
N PHE A 270 -5.07 -18.54 -1.21
CA PHE A 270 -4.49 -17.48 -0.42
C PHE A 270 -4.89 -17.62 1.05
N ALA A 271 -3.93 -17.45 1.94
CA ALA A 271 -4.11 -17.50 3.39
C ALA A 271 -3.70 -16.18 4.03
N PRO A 272 -4.44 -15.68 5.03
CA PRO A 272 -4.04 -14.48 5.76
C PRO A 272 -2.73 -14.73 6.53
N THR A 273 -1.82 -13.77 6.45
CA THR A 273 -0.54 -13.77 7.18
C THR A 273 -0.54 -12.82 8.36
N PHE A 274 -1.22 -11.68 8.21
CA PHE A 274 -1.51 -10.74 9.28
C PHE A 274 -2.68 -9.84 8.89
N GLU A 275 -3.15 -9.05 9.84
CA GLU A 275 -4.21 -8.06 9.64
C GLU A 275 -3.74 -6.68 10.07
N VAL A 276 -4.33 -5.65 9.46
CA VAL A 276 -4.10 -4.25 9.77
C VAL A 276 -5.45 -3.57 10.00
N GLU A 277 -5.61 -2.96 11.15
CA GLU A 277 -6.75 -2.09 11.46
C GLU A 277 -6.43 -0.66 11.05
N TYR A 278 -7.37 -0.01 10.37
CA TYR A 278 -7.25 1.39 9.96
C TYR A 278 -8.15 2.28 10.81
N TRP A 279 -7.54 3.28 11.46
CA TRP A 279 -8.21 4.20 12.36
C TRP A 279 -8.15 5.63 11.83
N CYS A 280 -9.33 6.23 11.61
CA CYS A 280 -9.47 7.58 11.05
C CYS A 280 -9.39 8.63 12.17
N VAL A 281 -8.53 9.62 11.97
CA VAL A 281 -8.35 10.79 12.85
C VAL A 281 -8.29 12.04 11.97
N PRO A 282 -9.10 13.07 12.24
CA PRO A 282 -9.01 14.33 11.52
C PRO A 282 -7.62 14.98 11.65
N VAL A 283 -7.07 15.47 10.55
CA VAL A 283 -5.74 16.12 10.53
C VAL A 283 -5.67 17.27 11.53
N HIS A 284 -6.75 18.05 11.70
CA HIS A 284 -6.78 19.18 12.63
C HIS A 284 -6.66 18.76 14.12
N ASP A 285 -6.99 17.53 14.48
CA ASP A 285 -6.81 17.01 15.83
C ASP A 285 -5.34 16.67 16.15
N CYS A 286 -4.49 16.63 15.11
CA CYS A 286 -3.06 16.32 15.21
C CYS A 286 -2.16 17.59 15.29
N LEU A 287 -2.73 18.79 15.40
CA LEU A 287 -2.01 20.07 15.43
C LEU A 287 -1.62 20.53 16.82
#